data_408b188f9f9634abdc034736e92739a9
#
_entry.id   408b188f9f9634abdc034736e92739a9
#
_cell.length_a   1.000
_cell.length_b   1.000
_cell.length_c   1.000
_cell.angle_alpha   90.00
_cell.angle_beta   90.00
_cell.angle_gamma   90.00
#
_symmetry.space_group_name_H-M   'P 1'
#
loop_
_entity.id
_entity.type
_entity.pdbx_description
1 polymer ?
#
loop_
_entity_poly.entity_id
_entity_poly.type
_entity_poly.pdbx_seq_one_letter_code
_entity_poly.pdbx_strand_id
1 'polypeptide(L)'
;EYKLHKIIKKQISTHDIIIVCDYGHGLITKKISNLIISSKKFYTYNSQINSSNYSHHTLDKFTKMNGIVINANELKHEFRDNNSSNVVLGKKLQKKLKTQKVIITQGKDGVILLNKNKILFAPAFTKNVIDKIGAGDAMLALASLCFKKNIDDLITLYLGSVAAGHVVETMSNSSPIDKNKILKIIEHQLIN
;
A
#
# COMPACT_ATOMS: atom_id res chain seq x y z
N GLU A 1 -2.89 -24.99 0.37
CA GLU A 1 -1.66 -24.33 -0.06
C GLU A 1 -1.21 -24.77 -1.47
N TYR A 2 -1.13 -26.10 -1.75
CA TYR A 2 -0.63 -26.63 -3.04
C TYR A 2 -1.40 -26.10 -4.27
N LYS A 3 -2.76 -26.13 -4.21
CA LYS A 3 -3.61 -25.62 -5.31
C LYS A 3 -3.34 -24.13 -5.57
N LEU A 4 -3.30 -23.31 -4.51
CA LEU A 4 -3.05 -21.88 -4.62
C LEU A 4 -1.65 -21.59 -5.17
N HIS A 5 -0.63 -22.30 -4.70
CA HIS A 5 0.74 -22.18 -5.21
C HIS A 5 0.81 -22.48 -6.73
N LYS A 6 0.14 -23.52 -7.21
CA LYS A 6 0.08 -23.88 -8.64
C LYS A 6 -0.60 -22.79 -9.46
N ILE A 7 -1.72 -22.24 -8.97
CA ILE A 7 -2.44 -21.13 -9.61
C ILE A 7 -1.55 -19.90 -9.71
N ILE A 8 -0.97 -19.45 -8.59
CA ILE A 8 -0.12 -18.26 -8.54
C ILE A 8 1.09 -18.44 -9.48
N LYS A 9 1.74 -19.62 -9.47
CA LYS A 9 2.87 -19.90 -10.35
C LYS A 9 2.51 -19.73 -11.83
N LYS A 10 1.32 -20.20 -12.23
CA LYS A 10 0.81 -20.03 -13.59
C LYS A 10 0.53 -18.56 -13.92
N GLN A 11 -0.11 -17.84 -13.00
CA GLN A 11 -0.50 -16.44 -13.23
C GLN A 11 0.70 -15.47 -13.24
N ILE A 12 1.72 -15.71 -12.43
CA ILE A 12 2.92 -14.85 -12.39
C ILE A 12 3.55 -14.70 -13.78
N SER A 13 3.57 -15.76 -14.62
CA SER A 13 4.19 -15.71 -15.96
C SER A 13 3.46 -14.75 -16.91
N THR A 14 2.16 -14.56 -16.73
CA THR A 14 1.29 -13.81 -17.65
C THR A 14 0.97 -12.38 -17.17
N HIS A 15 1.45 -12.00 -16.00
CA HIS A 15 1.17 -10.68 -15.41
C HIS A 15 2.44 -9.85 -15.22
N ASP A 16 2.34 -8.53 -15.40
CA ASP A 16 3.44 -7.59 -15.29
C ASP A 16 3.62 -7.02 -13.88
N ILE A 17 2.55 -7.05 -13.09
CA ILE A 17 2.51 -6.51 -11.72
C ILE A 17 1.86 -7.53 -10.81
N ILE A 18 2.41 -7.66 -9.61
CA ILE A 18 1.83 -8.43 -8.52
C ILE A 18 1.53 -7.45 -7.37
N ILE A 19 0.27 -7.35 -6.97
CA ILE A 19 -0.14 -6.56 -5.81
C ILE A 19 -0.52 -7.55 -4.71
N VAL A 20 0.16 -7.48 -3.58
CA VAL A 20 -0.06 -8.39 -2.45
C VAL A 20 -0.74 -7.64 -1.33
N CYS A 21 -2.00 -8.01 -1.03
CA CYS A 21 -2.75 -7.57 0.14
C CYS A 21 -2.80 -8.74 1.15
N ASP A 22 -2.00 -8.67 2.22
CA ASP A 22 -1.94 -9.71 3.24
C ASP A 22 -2.71 -9.30 4.49
N TYR A 23 -3.90 -9.84 4.66
CA TYR A 23 -4.74 -9.62 5.84
C TYR A 23 -4.32 -10.44 7.07
N GLY A 24 -3.21 -11.18 6.97
CA GLY A 24 -2.67 -11.93 8.10
C GLY A 24 -3.44 -13.18 8.52
N HIS A 25 -4.41 -13.63 7.70
CA HIS A 25 -5.23 -14.83 8.00
C HIS A 25 -4.61 -16.14 7.50
N GLY A 26 -3.32 -16.16 7.21
CA GLY A 26 -2.59 -17.38 6.85
C GLY A 26 -2.69 -17.80 5.38
N LEU A 27 -3.44 -17.09 4.52
CA LEU A 27 -3.51 -17.38 3.09
C LEU A 27 -2.13 -17.19 2.41
N ILE A 28 -1.45 -16.10 2.74
CA ILE A 28 -0.11 -15.81 2.23
C ILE A 28 0.93 -16.46 3.15
N THR A 29 1.33 -17.66 2.77
CA THR A 29 2.35 -18.43 3.50
C THR A 29 3.76 -18.05 3.05
N LYS A 30 4.77 -18.48 3.81
CA LYS A 30 6.19 -18.33 3.46
C LYS A 30 6.52 -18.93 2.08
N LYS A 31 5.86 -20.04 1.72
CA LYS A 31 6.03 -20.69 0.43
C LYS A 31 5.50 -19.84 -0.72
N ILE A 32 4.34 -19.21 -0.52
CA ILE A 32 3.75 -18.30 -1.52
C ILE A 32 4.60 -17.03 -1.64
N SER A 33 5.03 -16.43 -0.53
CA SER A 33 5.89 -15.25 -0.59
C SER A 33 7.23 -15.54 -1.28
N ASN A 34 7.86 -16.67 -1.00
CA ASN A 34 9.09 -17.08 -1.68
C ASN A 34 8.88 -17.28 -3.20
N LEU A 35 7.73 -17.82 -3.62
CA LEU A 35 7.38 -17.94 -5.04
C LEU A 35 7.32 -16.57 -5.73
N ILE A 36 6.67 -15.59 -5.09
CA ILE A 36 6.57 -14.22 -5.61
C ILE A 36 7.94 -13.55 -5.66
N ILE A 37 8.72 -13.62 -4.59
CA ILE A 37 10.06 -13.02 -4.51
C ILE A 37 10.99 -13.62 -5.57
N SER A 38 11.00 -14.96 -5.72
CA SER A 38 11.85 -15.67 -6.67
C SER A 38 11.47 -15.42 -8.14
N SER A 39 10.24 -14.98 -8.40
CA SER A 39 9.79 -14.66 -9.75
C SER A 39 10.50 -13.44 -10.35
N LYS A 40 11.10 -12.58 -9.51
CA LYS A 40 11.71 -11.30 -9.90
C LYS A 40 10.76 -10.35 -10.63
N LYS A 41 9.46 -10.61 -10.59
CA LYS A 41 8.44 -9.70 -11.14
C LYS A 41 8.34 -8.45 -10.29
N PHE A 42 7.83 -7.38 -10.89
CA PHE A 42 7.46 -6.18 -10.15
C PHE A 42 6.36 -6.52 -9.16
N TYR A 43 6.57 -6.24 -7.87
CA TYR A 43 5.53 -6.44 -6.88
C TYR A 43 5.53 -5.36 -5.79
N THR A 44 4.35 -5.11 -5.27
CA THR A 44 4.07 -4.23 -4.15
C THR A 44 3.34 -4.97 -3.05
N TYR A 45 3.39 -4.43 -1.85
CA TYR A 45 2.92 -5.12 -0.66
C TYR A 45 2.16 -4.18 0.26
N ASN A 46 1.08 -4.67 0.82
CA ASN A 46 0.42 -4.13 2.00
C ASN A 46 0.13 -5.29 2.94
N SER A 47 0.25 -5.05 4.22
CA SER A 47 -0.13 -6.01 5.25
C SER A 47 -0.91 -5.31 6.32
N GLN A 48 -2.04 -5.88 6.69
CA GLN A 48 -2.95 -5.29 7.67
C GLN A 48 -2.80 -5.96 9.03
N ILE A 49 -2.76 -5.14 10.06
CA ILE A 49 -2.89 -5.59 11.45
C ILE A 49 -4.35 -5.51 11.85
N ASN A 50 -4.87 -6.59 12.37
CA ASN A 50 -6.22 -6.68 12.91
C ASN A 50 -6.22 -7.39 14.28
N SER A 51 -7.35 -7.42 14.96
CA SER A 51 -7.45 -8.00 16.30
C SER A 51 -7.02 -9.47 16.38
N SER A 52 -7.19 -10.23 15.29
CA SER A 52 -6.85 -11.66 15.26
C SER A 52 -5.36 -11.94 15.01
N ASN A 53 -4.61 -11.01 14.42
CA ASN A 53 -3.20 -11.20 14.08
C ASN A 53 -2.24 -10.29 14.85
N TYR A 54 -2.75 -9.44 15.74
CA TYR A 54 -2.00 -8.38 16.43
C TYR A 54 -0.69 -8.84 17.09
N SER A 55 -0.70 -10.02 17.71
CA SER A 55 0.45 -10.57 18.43
C SER A 55 1.45 -11.32 17.54
N HIS A 56 1.03 -11.77 16.34
CA HIS A 56 1.82 -12.66 15.49
C HIS A 56 2.17 -12.04 14.13
N HIS A 57 1.63 -10.85 13.86
CA HIS A 57 1.81 -10.20 12.57
C HIS A 57 3.24 -9.66 12.45
N THR A 58 3.89 -9.98 11.34
CA THR A 58 5.19 -9.41 10.95
C THR A 58 5.21 -9.15 9.46
N LEU A 59 5.97 -8.12 9.05
CA LEU A 59 6.19 -7.81 7.64
C LEU A 59 7.27 -8.69 7.00
N ASP A 60 7.87 -9.61 7.73
CA ASP A 60 9.07 -10.37 7.33
C ASP A 60 8.83 -11.41 6.23
N LYS A 61 7.58 -11.63 5.83
CA LYS A 61 7.25 -12.56 4.74
C LYS A 61 7.81 -12.11 3.39
N PHE A 62 7.94 -10.79 3.19
CA PHE A 62 8.35 -10.21 1.93
C PHE A 62 9.55 -9.28 2.09
N THR A 63 10.45 -9.31 1.11
CA THR A 63 11.63 -8.43 1.03
C THR A 63 11.91 -8.08 -0.42
N LYS A 64 12.64 -6.99 -0.67
CA LYS A 64 13.02 -6.54 -2.03
C LYS A 64 11.82 -6.18 -2.92
N MET A 65 10.72 -5.77 -2.32
CA MET A 65 9.56 -5.26 -3.05
C MET A 65 9.84 -3.91 -3.70
N ASN A 66 9.10 -3.60 -4.74
CA ASN A 66 9.22 -2.31 -5.44
C ASN A 66 8.54 -1.17 -4.68
N GLY A 67 7.58 -1.48 -3.81
CA GLY A 67 6.94 -0.52 -2.94
C GLY A 67 6.08 -1.20 -1.88
N ILE A 68 5.85 -0.50 -0.78
CA ILE A 68 4.95 -0.90 0.30
C ILE A 68 4.06 0.27 0.68
N VAL A 69 2.80 -0.02 0.97
CA VAL A 69 1.88 0.91 1.62
C VAL A 69 1.58 0.38 3.02
N ILE A 70 1.69 1.21 4.03
CA ILE A 70 1.49 0.85 5.43
C ILE A 70 0.83 2.00 6.18
N ASN A 71 -0.04 1.70 7.12
CA ASN A 71 -0.60 2.70 8.02
C ASN A 71 0.41 3.07 9.13
N ALA A 72 0.37 4.31 9.60
CA ALA A 72 1.28 4.80 10.64
C ALA A 72 1.21 3.98 11.95
N ASN A 73 0.02 3.49 12.33
CA ASN A 73 -0.12 2.65 13.53
C ASN A 73 0.49 1.26 13.32
N GLU A 74 0.30 0.68 12.14
CA GLU A 74 0.93 -0.59 11.76
C GLU A 74 2.46 -0.48 11.74
N LEU A 75 2.96 0.65 11.23
CA LEU A 75 4.39 0.93 11.22
C LEU A 75 4.97 1.03 12.63
N LYS A 76 4.29 1.74 13.53
CA LYS A 76 4.68 1.83 14.95
C LYS A 76 4.63 0.47 15.65
N HIS A 77 3.60 -0.32 15.36
CA HIS A 77 3.46 -1.67 15.89
C HIS A 77 4.59 -2.59 15.41
N GLU A 78 4.95 -2.55 14.13
CA GLU A 78 6.05 -3.36 13.56
C GLU A 78 7.37 -3.14 14.29
N PHE A 79 7.67 -1.91 14.70
CA PHE A 79 8.89 -1.56 15.42
C PHE A 79 8.73 -1.50 16.94
N ARG A 80 7.50 -1.69 17.47
CA ARG A 80 7.18 -1.50 18.90
C ARG A 80 7.67 -0.14 19.42
N ASP A 81 7.54 0.89 18.59
CA ASP A 81 8.10 2.22 18.82
C ASP A 81 7.02 3.29 18.53
N ASN A 82 6.44 3.82 19.58
CA ASN A 82 5.41 4.86 19.49
C ASN A 82 6.00 6.29 19.53
N ASN A 83 7.28 6.43 19.84
CA ASN A 83 7.92 7.72 20.08
C ASN A 83 8.63 8.28 18.85
N SER A 84 9.18 7.42 18.00
CA SER A 84 9.86 7.85 16.79
C SER A 84 8.88 8.40 15.74
N SER A 85 9.34 9.37 14.95
CA SER A 85 8.54 9.89 13.84
C SER A 85 8.30 8.83 12.76
N ASN A 86 7.18 8.96 12.02
CA ASN A 86 6.85 8.06 10.92
C ASN A 86 7.93 8.03 9.83
N VAL A 87 8.65 9.14 9.61
CA VAL A 87 9.79 9.22 8.69
C VAL A 87 10.95 8.34 9.16
N VAL A 88 11.29 8.41 10.45
CA VAL A 88 12.37 7.58 11.02
C VAL A 88 12.02 6.10 10.93
N LEU A 89 10.81 5.73 11.31
CA LEU A 89 10.33 4.34 11.23
C LEU A 89 10.25 3.85 9.79
N GLY A 90 9.78 4.69 8.87
CA GLY A 90 9.74 4.37 7.44
C GLY A 90 11.13 4.11 6.83
N LYS A 91 12.14 4.88 7.23
CA LYS A 91 13.54 4.62 6.84
C LYS A 91 14.09 3.32 7.43
N LYS A 92 13.73 2.98 8.69
CA LYS A 92 14.04 1.69 9.28
C LYS A 92 13.38 0.56 8.47
N LEU A 93 12.11 0.75 8.04
CA LEU A 93 11.37 -0.21 7.23
C LEU A 93 12.00 -0.41 5.85
N GLN A 94 12.40 0.68 5.17
CA GLN A 94 13.14 0.59 3.90
C GLN A 94 14.36 -0.31 4.00
N LYS A 95 15.16 -0.13 5.05
CA LYS A 95 16.34 -0.95 5.34
C LYS A 95 15.96 -2.41 5.63
N LYS A 96 15.01 -2.63 6.54
CA LYS A 96 14.56 -3.97 6.97
C LYS A 96 14.08 -4.80 5.79
N LEU A 97 13.22 -4.23 4.95
CA LEU A 97 12.57 -4.94 3.84
C LEU A 97 13.34 -4.82 2.51
N LYS A 98 14.42 -4.05 2.47
CA LYS A 98 15.20 -3.78 1.25
C LYS A 98 14.31 -3.24 0.12
N THR A 99 13.40 -2.32 0.45
CA THR A 99 12.52 -1.64 -0.50
C THR A 99 12.95 -0.19 -0.70
N GLN A 100 12.69 0.36 -1.88
CA GLN A 100 13.04 1.76 -2.17
C GLN A 100 11.91 2.72 -1.84
N LYS A 101 10.65 2.27 -2.01
CA LYS A 101 9.48 3.13 -1.88
C LYS A 101 8.59 2.65 -0.73
N VAL A 102 8.33 3.55 0.22
CA VAL A 102 7.42 3.32 1.35
C VAL A 102 6.40 4.45 1.39
N ILE A 103 5.14 4.12 1.25
CA ILE A 103 4.02 5.04 1.48
C ILE A 103 3.47 4.78 2.88
N ILE A 104 3.38 5.82 3.69
CA ILE A 104 2.85 5.76 5.05
C ILE A 104 1.57 6.60 5.08
N THR A 105 0.42 5.94 5.26
CA THR A 105 -0.87 6.62 5.39
C THR A 105 -1.10 7.05 6.85
N GLN A 106 -1.58 8.29 7.06
CA GLN A 106 -1.75 8.89 8.37
C GLN A 106 -3.19 9.36 8.63
N GLY A 107 -4.15 8.81 7.90
CA GLY A 107 -5.55 9.22 7.98
C GLY A 107 -5.74 10.69 7.61
N LYS A 108 -6.33 11.47 8.51
CA LYS A 108 -6.57 12.92 8.30
C LYS A 108 -5.30 13.75 8.10
N ASP A 109 -4.17 13.25 8.60
CA ASP A 109 -2.88 13.95 8.51
C ASP A 109 -2.18 13.67 7.15
N GLY A 110 -2.88 13.00 6.23
CA GLY A 110 -2.41 12.77 4.86
C GLY A 110 -1.48 11.57 4.72
N VAL A 111 -0.45 11.72 3.90
CA VAL A 111 0.40 10.61 3.48
C VAL A 111 1.85 11.05 3.26
N ILE A 112 2.78 10.18 3.59
CA ILE A 112 4.22 10.35 3.36
C ILE A 112 4.69 9.32 2.34
N LEU A 113 5.48 9.73 1.36
CA LEU A 113 6.28 8.83 0.52
C LEU A 113 7.75 9.01 0.83
N LEU A 114 8.40 7.90 1.13
CA LEU A 114 9.85 7.79 1.19
C LEU A 114 10.32 7.07 -0.07
N ASN A 115 11.17 7.72 -0.87
CA ASN A 115 11.84 7.11 -2.02
C ASN A 115 13.32 7.41 -1.98
N LYS A 116 14.15 6.43 -1.63
CA LYS A 116 15.58 6.63 -1.37
C LYS A 116 15.79 7.77 -0.37
N ASN A 117 16.37 8.89 -0.81
CA ASN A 117 16.63 10.06 0.02
C ASN A 117 15.53 11.13 -0.03
N LYS A 118 14.51 10.95 -0.89
CA LYS A 118 13.40 11.90 -1.01
C LYS A 118 12.33 11.58 0.02
N ILE A 119 11.76 12.63 0.60
CA ILE A 119 10.61 12.57 1.51
C ILE A 119 9.57 13.53 0.95
N LEU A 120 8.41 13.00 0.59
CA LEU A 120 7.31 13.78 0.04
C LEU A 120 6.09 13.63 0.94
N PHE A 121 5.30 14.69 1.02
CA PHE A 121 4.06 14.76 1.79
C PHE A 121 2.92 15.16 0.87
N ALA A 122 1.76 14.56 1.08
CA ALA A 122 0.51 15.04 0.50
C ALA A 122 -0.57 15.07 1.58
N PRO A 123 -1.47 16.08 1.56
CA PRO A 123 -2.58 16.15 2.51
C PRO A 123 -3.60 15.04 2.23
N ALA A 124 -4.53 14.84 3.17
CA ALA A 124 -5.74 14.09 2.90
C ALA A 124 -6.68 14.94 2.02
N PHE A 125 -7.23 14.35 0.96
CA PHE A 125 -8.08 15.06 -0.02
C PHE A 125 -9.59 14.92 0.25
N THR A 126 -9.98 14.32 1.37
CA THR A 126 -11.39 14.25 1.79
C THR A 126 -11.61 14.88 3.14
N LYS A 127 -12.75 15.53 3.31
CA LYS A 127 -13.23 16.06 4.59
C LYS A 127 -14.26 15.15 5.26
N ASN A 128 -14.93 14.32 4.47
CA ASN A 128 -16.04 13.47 4.91
C ASN A 128 -15.62 12.00 4.91
N VAL A 129 -15.27 11.48 6.09
CA VAL A 129 -14.89 10.09 6.26
C VAL A 129 -16.12 9.32 6.77
N ILE A 130 -16.69 8.46 5.92
CA ILE A 130 -17.80 7.56 6.27
C ILE A 130 -17.23 6.24 6.78
N ASP A 131 -16.30 5.63 6.02
CA ASP A 131 -15.65 4.38 6.40
C ASP A 131 -14.18 4.41 5.95
N LYS A 132 -13.29 3.89 6.80
CA LYS A 132 -11.84 3.85 6.50
C LYS A 132 -11.41 2.56 5.80
N ILE A 133 -12.31 1.58 5.67
CA ILE A 133 -12.01 0.28 5.08
C ILE A 133 -11.72 0.44 3.58
N GLY A 134 -10.64 -0.17 3.11
CA GLY A 134 -10.25 -0.17 1.70
C GLY A 134 -9.42 1.04 1.23
N ALA A 135 -9.26 2.09 2.04
CA ALA A 135 -8.43 3.25 1.68
C ALA A 135 -6.96 2.88 1.39
N GLY A 136 -6.39 2.01 2.23
CA GLY A 136 -5.03 1.50 2.04
C GLY A 136 -4.89 0.67 0.77
N ASP A 137 -5.88 -0.16 0.46
CA ASP A 137 -5.91 -0.99 -0.74
C ASP A 137 -6.04 -0.14 -2.01
N ALA A 138 -6.86 0.91 -1.98
CA ALA A 138 -7.00 1.89 -3.06
C ALA A 138 -5.67 2.62 -3.33
N MET A 139 -5.03 3.10 -2.25
CA MET A 139 -3.70 3.72 -2.32
C MET A 139 -2.68 2.75 -2.92
N LEU A 140 -2.64 1.50 -2.44
CA LEU A 140 -1.72 0.48 -2.95
C LEU A 140 -1.94 0.20 -4.44
N ALA A 141 -3.19 0.05 -4.87
CA ALA A 141 -3.53 -0.27 -6.26
C ALA A 141 -3.02 0.82 -7.21
N LEU A 142 -3.37 2.09 -6.95
CA LEU A 142 -2.95 3.22 -7.81
C LEU A 142 -1.43 3.45 -7.74
N ALA A 143 -0.85 3.46 -6.54
CA ALA A 143 0.58 3.64 -6.37
C ALA A 143 1.39 2.54 -7.08
N SER A 144 0.92 1.29 -7.07
CA SER A 144 1.58 0.17 -7.75
C SER A 144 1.67 0.39 -9.26
N LEU A 145 0.59 0.85 -9.87
CA LEU A 145 0.55 1.17 -11.30
C LEU A 145 1.51 2.33 -11.62
N CYS A 146 1.46 3.40 -10.82
CA CYS A 146 2.33 4.55 -10.97
C CYS A 146 3.81 4.18 -10.82
N PHE A 147 4.15 3.40 -9.81
CA PHE A 147 5.52 2.93 -9.59
C PHE A 147 6.01 2.06 -10.75
N LYS A 148 5.17 1.16 -11.27
CA LYS A 148 5.53 0.32 -12.42
C LYS A 148 5.78 1.15 -13.68
N LYS A 149 5.02 2.23 -13.86
CA LYS A 149 5.14 3.13 -15.01
C LYS A 149 6.16 4.26 -14.80
N ASN A 150 6.87 4.28 -13.67
CA ASN A 150 7.82 5.34 -13.29
C ASN A 150 7.20 6.75 -13.35
N ILE A 151 5.94 6.86 -12.96
CA ILE A 151 5.26 8.15 -12.78
C ILE A 151 5.94 8.89 -11.63
N ASP A 152 5.98 10.22 -11.74
CA ASP A 152 6.53 11.08 -10.69
C ASP A 152 5.93 10.78 -9.32
N ASP A 153 6.77 10.83 -8.28
CA ASP A 153 6.39 10.42 -6.93
C ASP A 153 5.31 11.33 -6.32
N LEU A 154 5.30 12.63 -6.65
CA LEU A 154 4.29 13.56 -6.16
C LEU A 154 2.93 13.29 -6.83
N ILE A 155 2.95 13.05 -8.15
CA ILE A 155 1.75 12.64 -8.89
C ILE A 155 1.24 11.29 -8.35
N THR A 156 2.13 10.36 -8.05
CA THR A 156 1.76 9.08 -7.46
C THR A 156 1.05 9.26 -6.11
N LEU A 157 1.58 10.11 -5.23
CA LEU A 157 0.94 10.43 -3.94
C LEU A 157 -0.41 11.08 -4.14
N TYR A 158 -0.51 12.04 -5.03
CA TYR A 158 -1.76 12.74 -5.33
C TYR A 158 -2.84 11.76 -5.80
N LEU A 159 -2.56 10.98 -6.86
CA LEU A 159 -3.51 10.01 -7.41
C LEU A 159 -3.94 8.97 -6.37
N GLY A 160 -2.98 8.42 -5.62
CA GLY A 160 -3.26 7.47 -4.56
C GLY A 160 -4.11 8.08 -3.43
N SER A 161 -3.84 9.32 -3.05
CA SER A 161 -4.60 10.03 -2.00
C SER A 161 -6.02 10.38 -2.46
N VAL A 162 -6.21 10.78 -3.72
CA VAL A 162 -7.54 11.01 -4.30
C VAL A 162 -8.35 9.71 -4.33
N ALA A 163 -7.74 8.61 -4.74
CA ALA A 163 -8.41 7.31 -4.75
C ALA A 163 -8.79 6.84 -3.34
N ALA A 164 -7.87 6.96 -2.38
CA ALA A 164 -8.13 6.65 -0.98
C ALA A 164 -9.24 7.52 -0.39
N GLY A 165 -9.20 8.84 -0.68
CA GLY A 165 -10.24 9.80 -0.29
C GLY A 165 -11.61 9.43 -0.81
N HIS A 166 -11.71 9.06 -2.10
CA HIS A 166 -12.97 8.61 -2.70
C HIS A 166 -13.53 7.35 -2.01
N VAL A 167 -12.68 6.40 -1.66
CA VAL A 167 -13.12 5.17 -0.97
C VAL A 167 -13.68 5.46 0.40
N VAL A 168 -13.04 6.33 1.19
CA VAL A 168 -13.52 6.62 2.56
C VAL A 168 -14.82 7.44 2.61
N GLU A 169 -15.23 8.05 1.50
CA GLU A 169 -16.52 8.74 1.35
C GLU A 169 -17.67 7.77 1.01
N THR A 170 -17.40 6.48 0.83
CA THR A 170 -18.39 5.45 0.55
C THR A 170 -18.41 4.41 1.68
N MET A 171 -19.54 3.70 1.84
CA MET A 171 -19.61 2.61 2.82
C MET A 171 -18.90 1.35 2.30
N SER A 172 -17.95 0.83 3.08
CA SER A 172 -17.41 -0.54 3.03
C SER A 172 -17.21 -1.12 1.62
N ASN A 173 -16.42 -0.46 0.78
CA ASN A 173 -16.16 -0.95 -0.59
C ASN A 173 -17.44 -1.23 -1.42
N SER A 174 -18.51 -0.49 -1.18
CA SER A 174 -19.80 -0.67 -1.85
C SER A 174 -19.73 -0.45 -3.37
N SER A 175 -18.72 0.24 -3.86
CA SER A 175 -18.51 0.45 -5.30
C SER A 175 -17.02 0.39 -5.64
N PRO A 176 -16.65 -0.20 -6.79
CA PRO A 176 -15.26 -0.17 -7.27
C PRO A 176 -14.85 1.27 -7.60
N ILE A 177 -13.54 1.51 -7.58
CA ILE A 177 -12.98 2.78 -8.02
C ILE A 177 -13.23 2.91 -9.54
N ASP A 178 -14.05 3.90 -9.90
CA ASP A 178 -14.35 4.22 -11.29
C ASP A 178 -13.39 5.29 -11.83
N LYS A 179 -12.78 5.02 -12.97
CA LYS A 179 -11.83 5.94 -13.62
C LYS A 179 -12.44 7.32 -13.87
N ASN A 180 -13.70 7.37 -14.38
CA ASN A 180 -14.32 8.63 -14.74
C ASN A 180 -14.68 9.46 -13.50
N LYS A 181 -15.03 8.79 -12.38
CA LYS A 181 -15.23 9.48 -11.10
C LYS A 181 -13.93 10.10 -10.60
N ILE A 182 -12.83 9.36 -10.63
CA ILE A 182 -11.51 9.88 -10.23
C ILE A 182 -11.11 11.06 -11.12
N LEU A 183 -11.27 10.95 -12.44
CA LEU A 183 -10.95 12.06 -13.35
C LEU A 183 -11.78 13.31 -13.03
N LYS A 184 -13.10 13.20 -12.79
CA LYS A 184 -13.94 14.33 -12.39
C LYS A 184 -13.50 14.98 -11.08
N ILE A 185 -13.09 14.19 -10.09
CA ILE A 185 -12.55 14.71 -8.82
C ILE A 185 -11.28 15.52 -9.08
N ILE A 186 -10.38 14.99 -9.90
CA ILE A 186 -9.12 15.66 -10.26
C ILE A 186 -9.40 16.96 -11.01
N GLU A 187 -10.25 16.93 -12.04
CA GLU A 187 -10.65 18.13 -12.80
C GLU A 187 -11.22 19.21 -11.87
N HIS A 188 -12.14 18.84 -10.98
CA HIS A 188 -12.71 19.79 -10.02
C HIS A 188 -11.66 20.40 -9.07
N GLN A 189 -10.67 19.61 -8.64
CA GLN A 189 -9.60 20.09 -7.75
C GLN A 189 -8.56 20.97 -8.46
N LEU A 190 -8.39 20.83 -9.77
CA LEU A 190 -7.46 21.64 -10.56
C LEU A 190 -8.06 22.98 -11.00
N ILE A 191 -9.39 23.12 -11.00
CA ILE A 191 -10.09 24.33 -11.42
C ILE A 191 -10.38 25.28 -10.25
N ASN A 192 -10.43 24.76 -9.01
CA ASN A 192 -10.67 25.48 -7.78
C ASN A 192 -9.43 25.56 -6.89
#